data_b2da42d64aade7b090d17b1cfbfa2c7f
#
_entry.id   b2da42d64aade7b090d17b1cfbfa2c7f
#
_cell.length_a   1.000
_cell.length_b   1.000
_cell.length_c   1.000
_cell.angle_alpha   90.00
_cell.angle_beta   90.00
_cell.angle_gamma   90.00
#
_symmetry.space_group_name_H-M   'P 1'
#
loop_
_entity.id
_entity.type
_entity.pdbx_description
1 polymer ?
#
loop_
_entity_poly.entity_id
_entity_poly.type
_entity_poly.pdbx_seq_one_letter_code
_entity_poly.pdbx_strand_id
1 'polypeptide(L)'
;MNARRVGILVVGLVLVAPQAAAHVPAFPADNTTPERAVVVPDPVKSWSFYDSLDPGETAYYRMTLSSGERLVVSTFTPTAGPFTPSVVVMSPSLNTTGAVPPGVTVPDGMGAVVVAGDRPADPSYEMFAPSVNYRTAAYERPVAAETEYVVAVYEPANRSGQVGVVVGYEEKFSPTEYLTVPFSLVRTHLWEGQHPLVVYGPWLVTLTAGAALVRARRRDGWDRRPLRYGLAAAALLVVGSGVSTVLQMGVALAETGPTPAALVTAVYAVVPLVCGGWALRLSLRDALRLPVRTRVGLVVAGLLALVTWAGFIAGPVALLALAGTPRRFVAS
;
A
#
# COMPACT_ATOMS: atom_id res chain seq x y z
N MET A 1 32.54 -1.49 7.72
CA MET A 1 31.93 -0.53 6.78
C MET A 1 31.47 0.68 7.59
N ASN A 2 31.93 1.91 7.27
CA ASN A 2 31.61 3.09 8.08
C ASN A 2 30.13 3.46 7.92
N ALA A 3 29.43 3.81 9.02
CA ALA A 3 28.02 4.21 9.04
C ALA A 3 27.65 5.26 7.96
N ARG A 4 28.61 6.11 7.58
CA ARG A 4 28.46 7.10 6.50
C ARG A 4 28.33 6.45 5.11
N ARG A 5 29.04 5.33 4.85
CA ARG A 5 28.96 4.60 3.59
C ARG A 5 27.68 3.77 3.49
N VAL A 6 27.20 3.23 4.61
CA VAL A 6 25.92 2.53 4.70
C VAL A 6 24.77 3.50 4.45
N GLY A 7 24.79 4.70 5.04
CA GLY A 7 23.77 5.73 4.83
C GLY A 7 23.70 6.20 3.36
N ILE A 8 24.84 6.39 2.69
CA ILE A 8 24.87 6.77 1.27
C ILE A 8 24.36 5.64 0.38
N LEU A 9 24.69 4.37 0.71
CA LEU A 9 24.22 3.20 -0.03
C LEU A 9 22.70 3.02 0.12
N VAL A 10 22.16 3.20 1.32
CA VAL A 10 20.71 3.11 1.60
C VAL A 10 19.95 4.25 0.91
N VAL A 11 20.44 5.49 0.99
CA VAL A 11 19.83 6.63 0.28
C VAL A 11 19.91 6.44 -1.22
N GLY A 12 21.04 5.94 -1.75
CA GLY A 12 21.18 5.61 -3.16
C GLY A 12 20.25 4.49 -3.61
N LEU A 13 20.04 3.45 -2.79
CA LEU A 13 19.15 2.34 -3.10
C LEU A 13 17.67 2.78 -3.11
N VAL A 14 17.27 3.67 -2.21
CA VAL A 14 15.90 4.23 -2.16
C VAL A 14 15.65 5.18 -3.34
N LEU A 15 16.67 5.90 -3.82
CA LEU A 15 16.54 6.83 -4.95
C LEU A 15 16.68 6.14 -6.32
N VAL A 16 17.28 4.96 -6.37
CA VAL A 16 17.49 4.16 -7.60
C VAL A 16 16.58 2.93 -7.63
N ALA A 17 15.78 2.70 -6.58
CA ALA A 17 14.73 1.68 -6.68
C ALA A 17 13.93 1.96 -7.97
N PRO A 18 13.84 1.00 -8.92
CA PRO A 18 12.97 1.18 -10.06
C PRO A 18 11.63 1.62 -9.50
N GLN A 19 10.95 2.54 -10.17
CA GLN A 19 9.58 2.89 -9.80
C GLN A 19 8.81 1.59 -9.84
N ALA A 20 8.75 0.94 -8.72
CA ALA A 20 8.24 -0.38 -8.62
C ALA A 20 6.73 -0.23 -8.45
N ALA A 21 6.00 -1.03 -9.18
CA ALA A 21 4.56 -1.03 -9.37
C ALA A 21 3.74 -0.80 -8.08
N ALA A 22 3.64 0.45 -7.65
CA ALA A 22 2.78 0.85 -6.54
C ALA A 22 1.47 1.39 -7.10
N HIS A 23 0.41 0.62 -6.94
CA HIS A 23 -0.93 1.02 -7.33
C HIS A 23 -1.56 1.94 -6.30
N VAL A 24 -2.39 2.89 -6.74
CA VAL A 24 -3.21 3.69 -5.84
C VAL A 24 -4.35 2.81 -5.30
N PRO A 25 -4.40 2.55 -3.99
CA PRO A 25 -5.45 1.70 -3.43
C PRO A 25 -6.78 2.44 -3.38
N ALA A 26 -7.83 1.77 -3.86
CA ALA A 26 -9.20 2.24 -3.80
C ALA A 26 -10.11 1.12 -3.29
N PHE A 27 -11.18 1.50 -2.61
CA PHE A 27 -12.14 0.56 -2.03
C PHE A 27 -13.53 0.97 -2.50
N PRO A 28 -14.06 0.30 -3.51
CA PRO A 28 -15.37 0.60 -4.09
C PRO A 28 -16.50 0.54 -3.06
N ALA A 29 -17.56 1.29 -3.34
CA ALA A 29 -18.86 1.08 -2.76
C ALA A 29 -19.68 0.17 -3.70
N ASP A 30 -21.00 0.16 -3.57
CA ASP A 30 -21.91 -0.60 -4.43
C ASP A 30 -21.71 -0.25 -5.93
N ASN A 31 -21.22 -1.24 -6.69
CA ASN A 31 -20.91 -1.16 -8.13
C ASN A 31 -21.48 -2.39 -8.88
N THR A 32 -22.59 -2.92 -8.40
CA THR A 32 -23.17 -4.19 -8.86
C THR A 32 -23.97 -4.12 -10.16
N THR A 33 -24.15 -2.92 -10.72
CA THR A 33 -24.80 -2.70 -12.02
C THR A 33 -23.98 -1.75 -12.90
N PRO A 34 -24.15 -1.77 -14.24
CA PRO A 34 -23.45 -0.85 -15.13
C PRO A 34 -23.71 0.64 -14.80
N GLU A 35 -24.91 0.99 -14.30
CA GLU A 35 -25.26 2.36 -13.96
C GLU A 35 -24.56 2.84 -12.69
N ARG A 36 -24.20 1.90 -11.79
CA ARG A 36 -23.45 2.14 -10.56
C ARG A 36 -21.96 1.85 -10.69
N ALA A 37 -21.50 1.56 -11.92
CA ALA A 37 -20.10 1.27 -12.17
C ALA A 37 -19.18 2.32 -11.52
N VAL A 38 -18.12 1.86 -10.87
CA VAL A 38 -17.06 2.75 -10.37
C VAL A 38 -16.44 3.49 -11.54
N VAL A 39 -16.51 4.81 -11.54
CA VAL A 39 -15.82 5.64 -12.53
C VAL A 39 -14.35 5.71 -12.15
N VAL A 40 -13.48 5.21 -13.03
CA VAL A 40 -12.02 5.31 -12.90
C VAL A 40 -11.59 6.68 -13.42
N PRO A 41 -11.13 7.60 -12.55
CA PRO A 41 -10.98 9.02 -12.95
C PRO A 41 -9.78 9.27 -13.87
N ASP A 42 -8.76 8.44 -13.80
CA ASP A 42 -7.55 8.48 -14.64
C ASP A 42 -7.18 7.02 -14.95
N PRO A 43 -7.68 6.44 -16.04
CA PRO A 43 -7.50 5.03 -16.34
C PRO A 43 -6.09 4.66 -16.83
N VAL A 44 -5.25 5.63 -17.11
CA VAL A 44 -3.82 5.44 -17.41
C VAL A 44 -3.03 5.24 -16.12
N LYS A 45 -3.47 5.91 -15.06
CA LYS A 45 -2.90 5.79 -13.73
C LYS A 45 -3.19 4.42 -13.13
N SER A 46 -2.19 3.86 -12.47
CA SER A 46 -2.28 2.53 -11.87
C SER A 46 -3.10 2.54 -10.59
N TRP A 47 -4.29 1.95 -10.66
CA TRP A 47 -5.23 1.76 -9.54
C TRP A 47 -5.29 0.30 -9.13
N SER A 48 -5.47 0.04 -7.84
CA SER A 48 -5.87 -1.26 -7.32
C SER A 48 -7.17 -1.10 -6.53
N PHE A 49 -8.26 -1.60 -7.09
CA PHE A 49 -9.56 -1.62 -6.43
C PHE A 49 -9.68 -2.91 -5.63
N TYR A 50 -9.90 -2.79 -4.33
CA TYR A 50 -10.07 -3.88 -3.39
C TYR A 50 -11.55 -4.07 -3.12
N ASP A 51 -12.14 -5.10 -3.72
CA ASP A 51 -13.56 -5.38 -3.78
C ASP A 51 -13.88 -6.79 -3.27
N SER A 52 -15.15 -7.13 -3.20
CA SER A 52 -15.63 -8.48 -2.90
C SER A 52 -16.83 -8.80 -3.76
N LEU A 53 -17.00 -10.06 -4.12
CA LEU A 53 -18.18 -10.54 -4.83
C LEU A 53 -18.94 -11.52 -3.94
N ASP A 54 -20.25 -11.30 -3.82
CA ASP A 54 -21.19 -12.28 -3.29
C ASP A 54 -21.54 -13.30 -4.39
N PRO A 55 -22.16 -14.46 -4.04
CA PRO A 55 -22.52 -15.47 -5.02
C PRO A 55 -23.43 -14.91 -6.12
N GLY A 56 -22.99 -14.99 -7.37
CA GLY A 56 -23.71 -14.48 -8.54
C GLY A 56 -23.64 -12.96 -8.76
N GLU A 57 -22.87 -12.27 -7.94
CA GLU A 57 -22.64 -10.82 -8.08
C GLU A 57 -21.63 -10.52 -9.19
N THR A 58 -21.79 -9.34 -9.80
CA THR A 58 -20.89 -8.77 -10.80
C THR A 58 -20.52 -7.34 -10.40
N ALA A 59 -19.22 -7.04 -10.36
CA ALA A 59 -18.73 -5.69 -10.09
C ALA A 59 -18.39 -4.96 -11.39
N TYR A 60 -18.79 -3.69 -11.54
CA TYR A 60 -18.60 -2.90 -12.74
C TYR A 60 -17.68 -1.70 -12.53
N TYR A 61 -16.80 -1.47 -13.52
CA TYR A 61 -15.86 -0.36 -13.57
C TYR A 61 -15.99 0.34 -14.92
N ARG A 62 -16.07 1.66 -14.93
CA ARG A 62 -16.25 2.47 -16.14
C ARG A 62 -15.10 3.43 -16.32
N MET A 63 -14.59 3.57 -17.52
CA MET A 63 -13.48 4.46 -17.83
C MET A 63 -13.52 4.93 -19.28
N THR A 64 -13.01 6.13 -19.52
CA THR A 64 -12.80 6.66 -20.88
C THR A 64 -11.30 6.76 -21.13
N LEU A 65 -10.85 6.20 -22.24
CA LEU A 65 -9.45 6.23 -22.67
C LEU A 65 -9.33 7.01 -23.97
N SER A 66 -8.28 7.80 -24.09
CA SER A 66 -7.98 8.60 -25.26
C SER A 66 -7.20 7.82 -26.32
N SER A 67 -7.17 8.34 -27.55
CA SER A 67 -6.37 7.77 -28.63
C SER A 67 -4.89 7.71 -28.25
N GLY A 68 -4.25 6.57 -28.50
CA GLY A 68 -2.84 6.31 -28.19
C GLY A 68 -2.59 5.77 -26.79
N GLU A 69 -3.58 5.78 -25.91
CA GLU A 69 -3.51 5.13 -24.60
C GLU A 69 -3.72 3.62 -24.70
N ARG A 70 -3.57 2.90 -23.59
CA ARG A 70 -3.83 1.46 -23.52
C ARG A 70 -4.83 1.17 -22.42
N LEU A 71 -5.81 0.36 -22.70
CA LEU A 71 -6.59 -0.30 -21.65
C LEU A 71 -5.74 -1.42 -21.06
N VAL A 72 -5.48 -1.36 -19.78
CA VAL A 72 -4.81 -2.43 -19.01
C VAL A 72 -5.69 -2.74 -17.83
N VAL A 73 -6.17 -3.98 -17.76
CA VAL A 73 -7.00 -4.48 -16.65
C VAL A 73 -6.52 -5.86 -16.27
N SER A 74 -6.41 -6.10 -14.98
CA SER A 74 -6.18 -7.45 -14.45
C SER A 74 -6.90 -7.66 -13.12
N THR A 75 -7.13 -8.93 -12.79
CA THR A 75 -7.76 -9.32 -11.53
C THR A 75 -6.86 -10.26 -10.73
N PHE A 76 -7.00 -10.21 -9.42
CA PHE A 76 -6.34 -11.12 -8.50
C PHE A 76 -7.23 -11.42 -7.29
N THR A 77 -6.88 -12.47 -6.55
CA THR A 77 -7.48 -12.78 -5.24
C THR A 77 -6.38 -13.04 -4.21
N PRO A 78 -6.56 -12.60 -2.94
CA PRO A 78 -5.53 -12.73 -1.91
C PRO A 78 -5.48 -14.10 -1.26
N THR A 79 -6.50 -14.95 -1.44
CA THR A 79 -6.64 -16.20 -0.71
C THR A 79 -6.54 -17.42 -1.63
N ALA A 80 -5.93 -18.50 -1.15
CA ALA A 80 -6.00 -19.78 -1.80
C ALA A 80 -7.45 -20.29 -1.89
N GLY A 81 -7.74 -21.17 -2.85
CA GLY A 81 -9.07 -21.78 -2.99
C GLY A 81 -9.63 -21.70 -4.41
N PRO A 82 -10.88 -22.08 -4.60
CA PRO A 82 -11.46 -22.23 -5.93
C PRO A 82 -12.02 -20.92 -6.53
N PHE A 83 -12.09 -19.81 -5.77
CA PHE A 83 -12.60 -18.53 -6.25
C PHE A 83 -11.68 -17.97 -7.34
N THR A 84 -12.18 -17.87 -8.58
CA THR A 84 -11.39 -17.52 -9.77
C THR A 84 -12.14 -16.50 -10.60
N PRO A 85 -12.03 -15.20 -10.28
CA PRO A 85 -12.72 -14.14 -10.99
C PRO A 85 -12.25 -14.04 -12.45
N SER A 86 -13.23 -13.78 -13.31
CA SER A 86 -13.12 -13.57 -14.76
C SER A 86 -13.55 -12.13 -15.08
N VAL A 87 -13.24 -11.69 -16.30
CA VAL A 87 -13.52 -10.32 -16.74
C VAL A 87 -14.32 -10.32 -18.05
N VAL A 88 -15.28 -9.41 -18.18
CA VAL A 88 -15.89 -9.04 -19.46
C VAL A 88 -15.56 -7.57 -19.74
N VAL A 89 -14.86 -7.33 -20.85
CA VAL A 89 -14.53 -5.97 -21.30
C VAL A 89 -15.51 -5.55 -22.38
N MET A 90 -16.19 -4.44 -22.17
CA MET A 90 -17.26 -3.93 -23.02
C MET A 90 -16.92 -2.53 -23.56
N SER A 91 -17.20 -2.28 -24.84
CA SER A 91 -17.00 -0.96 -25.46
C SER A 91 -17.74 -0.90 -26.81
N PRO A 92 -18.14 0.30 -27.28
CA PRO A 92 -18.64 0.48 -28.65
C PRO A 92 -17.60 0.11 -29.73
N SER A 93 -16.32 0.14 -29.39
CA SER A 93 -15.21 -0.20 -30.32
C SER A 93 -14.89 -1.71 -30.38
N LEU A 94 -15.61 -2.55 -29.64
CA LEU A 94 -15.41 -3.99 -29.59
C LEU A 94 -16.49 -4.73 -30.38
N ASN A 95 -16.08 -5.88 -30.95
CA ASN A 95 -17.03 -6.88 -31.41
C ASN A 95 -17.24 -7.92 -30.30
N THR A 96 -18.46 -8.41 -30.17
CA THR A 96 -18.73 -9.46 -29.18
C THR A 96 -18.02 -10.74 -29.55
N THR A 97 -17.19 -11.26 -28.64
CA THR A 97 -16.47 -12.53 -28.77
C THR A 97 -16.72 -13.39 -27.53
N GLY A 98 -17.21 -14.59 -27.75
CA GLY A 98 -17.65 -15.50 -26.70
C GLY A 98 -19.09 -15.26 -26.23
N ALA A 99 -19.61 -16.21 -25.46
CA ALA A 99 -20.93 -16.08 -24.83
C ALA A 99 -20.81 -15.20 -23.58
N VAL A 100 -21.55 -14.11 -23.52
CA VAL A 100 -21.62 -13.26 -22.32
C VAL A 100 -22.24 -14.07 -21.18
N PRO A 101 -21.60 -14.13 -20.00
CA PRO A 101 -22.09 -14.93 -18.88
C PRO A 101 -23.45 -14.44 -18.37
N PRO A 102 -24.31 -15.34 -17.89
CA PRO A 102 -25.51 -14.97 -17.16
C PRO A 102 -25.14 -14.05 -15.96
N GLY A 103 -25.88 -12.99 -15.74
CA GLY A 103 -25.60 -12.01 -14.67
C GLY A 103 -24.67 -10.86 -15.05
N VAL A 104 -24.02 -10.90 -16.22
CA VAL A 104 -23.31 -9.76 -16.78
C VAL A 104 -24.22 -8.98 -17.71
N THR A 105 -24.51 -7.73 -17.36
CA THR A 105 -25.30 -6.81 -18.20
C THR A 105 -24.37 -6.04 -19.14
N VAL A 106 -24.60 -6.17 -20.45
CA VAL A 106 -23.88 -5.40 -21.48
C VAL A 106 -24.71 -4.14 -21.80
N PRO A 107 -24.16 -2.93 -21.65
CA PRO A 107 -24.84 -1.72 -22.03
C PRO A 107 -25.16 -1.68 -23.54
N ASP A 108 -26.27 -1.02 -23.90
CA ASP A 108 -26.70 -0.91 -25.30
C ASP A 108 -25.59 -0.32 -26.18
N GLY A 109 -25.42 -0.92 -27.37
CA GLY A 109 -24.44 -0.49 -28.36
C GLY A 109 -22.99 -0.87 -28.06
N MET A 110 -22.72 -1.61 -26.99
CA MET A 110 -21.38 -2.14 -26.68
C MET A 110 -21.21 -3.58 -27.16
N GLY A 111 -20.05 -3.88 -27.77
CA GLY A 111 -19.58 -5.25 -27.94
C GLY A 111 -18.85 -5.71 -26.66
N ALA A 112 -18.72 -7.02 -26.48
CA ALA A 112 -18.18 -7.62 -25.27
C ALA A 112 -17.10 -8.67 -25.57
N VAL A 113 -15.97 -8.62 -24.86
CA VAL A 113 -14.89 -9.61 -24.89
C VAL A 113 -14.84 -10.31 -23.56
N VAL A 114 -15.05 -11.61 -23.55
CA VAL A 114 -14.98 -12.44 -22.34
C VAL A 114 -13.55 -12.94 -22.13
N VAL A 115 -12.98 -12.66 -20.98
CA VAL A 115 -11.66 -13.12 -20.56
C VAL A 115 -11.83 -14.05 -19.36
N ALA A 116 -11.70 -15.34 -19.62
CA ALA A 116 -11.82 -16.34 -18.57
C ALA A 116 -10.66 -16.20 -17.56
N GLY A 117 -11.00 -16.31 -16.29
CA GLY A 117 -10.00 -16.41 -15.24
C GLY A 117 -9.30 -17.75 -15.26
N ASP A 118 -7.98 -17.71 -15.10
CA ASP A 118 -7.14 -18.90 -14.88
C ASP A 118 -6.30 -18.67 -13.63
N ARG A 119 -6.45 -19.54 -12.66
CA ARG A 119 -5.79 -19.38 -11.38
C ARG A 119 -4.43 -20.07 -11.39
N PRO A 120 -3.33 -19.36 -11.14
CA PRO A 120 -2.01 -20.00 -11.00
C PRO A 120 -1.97 -20.89 -9.75
N ALA A 121 -1.17 -21.97 -9.83
CA ALA A 121 -0.92 -22.84 -8.69
C ALA A 121 -0.17 -22.11 -7.57
N ASP A 122 0.83 -21.31 -7.96
CA ASP A 122 1.67 -20.55 -7.04
C ASP A 122 1.29 -19.07 -7.08
N PRO A 123 1.14 -18.43 -5.91
CA PRO A 123 0.86 -17.00 -5.82
C PRO A 123 2.10 -16.14 -6.10
N SER A 124 1.89 -14.91 -6.50
CA SER A 124 2.91 -13.87 -6.58
C SER A 124 2.99 -13.07 -5.27
N TYR A 125 4.21 -12.63 -4.93
CA TYR A 125 4.47 -11.76 -3.80
C TYR A 125 4.29 -10.29 -4.19
N GLU A 126 3.52 -9.54 -3.40
CA GLU A 126 3.39 -8.08 -3.52
C GLU A 126 4.40 -7.39 -2.59
N MET A 127 5.24 -6.50 -3.14
CA MET A 127 6.38 -5.97 -2.40
C MET A 127 6.11 -4.72 -1.58
N PHE A 128 5.12 -3.90 -1.94
CA PHE A 128 4.80 -2.64 -1.24
C PHE A 128 3.74 -2.80 -0.15
N ALA A 129 2.74 -3.64 -0.40
CA ALA A 129 1.80 -4.13 0.58
C ALA A 129 2.06 -5.63 0.75
N PRO A 130 3.09 -6.04 1.54
CA PRO A 130 3.54 -7.42 1.57
C PRO A 130 2.38 -8.38 1.73
N SER A 131 2.00 -9.04 0.65
CA SER A 131 0.81 -9.88 0.55
C SER A 131 0.96 -10.93 -0.54
N VAL A 132 -0.07 -11.76 -0.66
CA VAL A 132 -0.15 -12.88 -1.59
C VAL A 132 -1.20 -12.58 -2.64
N ASN A 133 -0.83 -12.68 -3.92
CA ASN A 133 -1.73 -12.41 -5.03
C ASN A 133 -1.79 -13.57 -6.02
N TYR A 134 -2.97 -14.17 -6.17
CA TYR A 134 -3.28 -15.11 -7.24
C TYR A 134 -3.92 -14.32 -8.40
N ARG A 135 -3.14 -13.99 -9.42
CA ARG A 135 -3.63 -13.29 -10.62
C ARG A 135 -4.49 -14.23 -11.44
N THR A 136 -5.72 -13.82 -11.79
CA THR A 136 -6.69 -14.70 -12.43
C THR A 136 -6.99 -14.32 -13.86
N ALA A 137 -7.23 -13.07 -14.20
CA ALA A 137 -7.48 -12.62 -15.56
C ALA A 137 -6.66 -11.37 -15.89
N ALA A 138 -6.31 -11.20 -17.14
CA ALA A 138 -5.65 -9.99 -17.63
C ALA A 138 -6.10 -9.67 -19.05
N TYR A 139 -6.31 -8.39 -19.33
CA TYR A 139 -6.64 -7.87 -20.66
C TYR A 139 -5.87 -6.60 -20.92
N GLU A 140 -5.24 -6.54 -22.08
CA GLU A 140 -4.54 -5.35 -22.56
C GLU A 140 -4.90 -5.07 -24.01
N ARG A 141 -5.16 -3.78 -24.32
CA ARG A 141 -5.48 -3.35 -25.67
C ARG A 141 -5.05 -1.91 -25.91
N PRO A 142 -4.38 -1.60 -27.04
CA PRO A 142 -4.18 -0.22 -27.47
C PRO A 142 -5.51 0.41 -27.92
N VAL A 143 -5.68 1.70 -27.64
CA VAL A 143 -6.87 2.49 -27.95
C VAL A 143 -6.61 3.36 -29.16
N ALA A 144 -7.32 3.09 -30.26
CA ALA A 144 -7.12 3.79 -31.52
C ALA A 144 -7.85 5.16 -31.58
N ALA A 145 -8.97 5.29 -30.90
CA ALA A 145 -9.75 6.52 -30.78
C ALA A 145 -10.35 6.62 -29.40
N GLU A 146 -10.62 7.84 -28.93
CA GLU A 146 -11.26 8.04 -27.64
C GLU A 146 -12.56 7.24 -27.55
N THR A 147 -12.68 6.42 -26.51
CA THR A 147 -13.84 5.56 -26.32
C THR A 147 -14.03 5.18 -24.84
N GLU A 148 -15.27 4.87 -24.53
CA GLU A 148 -15.65 4.35 -23.22
C GLU A 148 -15.45 2.84 -23.15
N TYR A 149 -14.98 2.38 -22.01
CA TYR A 149 -14.93 0.98 -21.62
C TYR A 149 -15.71 0.76 -20.32
N VAL A 150 -16.45 -0.33 -20.30
CA VAL A 150 -17.06 -0.88 -19.09
C VAL A 150 -16.44 -2.26 -18.86
N VAL A 151 -15.93 -2.47 -17.67
CA VAL A 151 -15.33 -3.74 -17.25
C VAL A 151 -16.23 -4.37 -16.20
N ALA A 152 -16.71 -5.57 -16.46
CA ALA A 152 -17.44 -6.38 -15.50
C ALA A 152 -16.53 -7.48 -14.96
N VAL A 153 -16.50 -7.65 -13.63
CA VAL A 153 -15.77 -8.70 -12.94
C VAL A 153 -16.77 -9.62 -12.27
N TYR A 154 -16.70 -10.91 -12.55
CA TYR A 154 -17.63 -11.93 -12.08
C TYR A 154 -16.91 -13.23 -11.75
N GLU A 155 -17.54 -14.12 -10.98
CA GLU A 155 -17.02 -15.46 -10.72
C GLU A 155 -17.93 -16.51 -11.40
N PRO A 156 -17.38 -17.33 -12.36
CA PRO A 156 -18.20 -18.20 -13.22
C PRO A 156 -18.98 -19.30 -12.49
N ALA A 157 -18.51 -19.70 -11.32
CA ALA A 157 -19.16 -20.76 -10.52
C ALA A 157 -19.99 -20.20 -9.36
N ASN A 158 -20.30 -18.90 -9.37
CA ASN A 158 -21.11 -18.21 -8.36
C ASN A 158 -20.58 -18.37 -6.93
N ARG A 159 -19.25 -18.32 -6.75
CA ARG A 159 -18.60 -18.34 -5.45
C ARG A 159 -18.41 -16.92 -4.96
N SER A 160 -18.41 -16.73 -3.65
CA SER A 160 -18.01 -15.46 -3.03
C SER A 160 -16.52 -15.41 -2.76
N GLY A 161 -15.96 -14.18 -2.76
CA GLY A 161 -14.57 -13.97 -2.39
C GLY A 161 -14.10 -12.54 -2.61
N GLN A 162 -12.89 -12.26 -2.09
CA GLN A 162 -12.23 -11.00 -2.33
C GLN A 162 -11.60 -10.98 -3.73
N VAL A 163 -11.81 -9.87 -4.45
CA VAL A 163 -11.23 -9.63 -5.76
C VAL A 163 -10.54 -8.28 -5.80
N GLY A 164 -9.26 -8.28 -6.17
CA GLY A 164 -8.54 -7.08 -6.54
C GLY A 164 -8.69 -6.83 -8.04
N VAL A 165 -9.01 -5.61 -8.43
CA VAL A 165 -9.10 -5.20 -9.83
C VAL A 165 -8.06 -4.11 -10.08
N VAL A 166 -7.06 -4.41 -10.90
CA VAL A 166 -6.02 -3.47 -11.27
C VAL A 166 -6.37 -2.84 -12.61
N VAL A 167 -6.33 -1.50 -12.66
CA VAL A 167 -6.56 -0.72 -13.88
C VAL A 167 -5.40 0.24 -14.07
N GLY A 168 -4.95 0.39 -15.32
CA GLY A 168 -3.91 1.33 -15.70
C GLY A 168 -2.49 0.80 -15.51
N TYR A 169 -1.50 1.63 -15.85
CA TYR A 169 -0.10 1.22 -15.95
C TYR A 169 0.91 2.32 -15.56
N GLU A 170 0.46 3.55 -15.30
CA GLU A 170 1.32 4.64 -14.86
C GLU A 170 1.26 4.84 -13.35
N GLU A 171 2.40 4.70 -12.71
CA GLU A 171 2.53 4.86 -11.27
C GLU A 171 2.65 6.33 -10.90
N LYS A 172 1.52 6.92 -10.57
CA LYS A 172 1.41 8.33 -10.19
C LYS A 172 0.59 8.45 -8.91
N PHE A 173 1.11 9.17 -7.93
CA PHE A 173 0.37 9.53 -6.73
C PHE A 173 0.16 11.04 -6.69
N SER A 174 -1.08 11.46 -6.49
CA SER A 174 -1.35 12.83 -6.05
C SER A 174 -0.84 12.99 -4.60
N PRO A 175 -0.59 14.23 -4.14
CA PRO A 175 -0.20 14.45 -2.75
C PRO A 175 -1.17 13.87 -1.72
N THR A 176 -2.47 13.93 -2.00
CA THR A 176 -3.52 13.38 -1.12
C THR A 176 -3.45 11.86 -1.06
N GLU A 177 -3.35 11.19 -2.20
CA GLU A 177 -3.22 9.74 -2.28
C GLU A 177 -1.96 9.26 -1.55
N TYR A 178 -0.83 9.96 -1.78
CA TYR A 178 0.42 9.63 -1.09
C TYR A 178 0.28 9.68 0.44
N LEU A 179 -0.46 10.65 0.96
CA LEU A 179 -0.72 10.78 2.39
C LEU A 179 -1.69 9.74 2.94
N THR A 180 -2.57 9.18 2.11
CA THR A 180 -3.55 8.17 2.52
C THR A 180 -3.04 6.73 2.42
N VAL A 181 -1.96 6.47 1.66
CA VAL A 181 -1.37 5.12 1.49
C VAL A 181 -1.19 4.37 2.81
N PRO A 182 -0.59 4.92 3.89
CA PRO A 182 -0.37 4.16 5.13
C PRO A 182 -1.66 3.61 5.76
N PHE A 183 -2.76 4.34 5.61
CA PHE A 183 -4.08 3.91 6.10
C PHE A 183 -4.71 2.88 5.18
N SER A 184 -4.53 3.06 3.87
CA SER A 184 -5.01 2.12 2.86
C SER A 184 -4.31 0.77 2.97
N LEU A 185 -3.00 0.71 3.28
CA LEU A 185 -2.27 -0.53 3.54
C LEU A 185 -2.89 -1.34 4.69
N VAL A 186 -3.24 -0.68 5.78
CA VAL A 186 -3.96 -1.35 6.89
C VAL A 186 -5.30 -1.91 6.43
N ARG A 187 -6.04 -1.13 5.64
CA ARG A 187 -7.34 -1.55 5.11
C ARG A 187 -7.20 -2.71 4.11
N THR A 188 -6.13 -2.71 3.30
CA THR A 188 -5.83 -3.81 2.37
C THR A 188 -5.61 -5.12 3.11
N HIS A 189 -4.81 -5.15 4.18
CA HIS A 189 -4.59 -6.36 4.96
C HIS A 189 -5.87 -6.87 5.64
N LEU A 190 -6.75 -5.97 6.08
CA LEU A 190 -8.08 -6.38 6.59
C LEU A 190 -8.97 -6.93 5.48
N TRP A 191 -8.94 -6.32 4.27
CA TRP A 191 -9.66 -6.81 3.10
C TRP A 191 -9.15 -8.19 2.67
N GLU A 192 -7.85 -8.48 2.77
CA GLU A 192 -7.27 -9.80 2.54
C GLU A 192 -7.80 -10.89 3.50
N GLY A 193 -8.62 -10.53 4.48
CA GLY A 193 -9.17 -11.44 5.49
C GLY A 193 -8.23 -11.67 6.67
N GLN A 194 -7.16 -10.89 6.81
CA GLN A 194 -6.27 -11.02 7.95
C GLN A 194 -6.98 -10.64 9.25
N HIS A 195 -6.75 -11.44 10.29
CA HIS A 195 -7.34 -11.16 11.59
C HIS A 195 -6.82 -9.81 12.14
N PRO A 196 -7.69 -8.94 12.72
CA PRO A 196 -7.28 -7.62 13.22
C PRO A 196 -6.09 -7.63 14.18
N LEU A 197 -5.91 -8.70 14.98
CA LEU A 197 -4.74 -8.85 15.85
C LEU A 197 -3.42 -9.05 15.09
N VAL A 198 -3.46 -9.60 13.88
CA VAL A 198 -2.28 -9.72 13.01
C VAL A 198 -1.93 -8.36 12.42
N VAL A 199 -2.95 -7.58 12.04
CA VAL A 199 -2.76 -6.26 11.43
C VAL A 199 -2.36 -5.21 12.46
N TYR A 200 -3.06 -5.12 13.60
CA TYR A 200 -2.84 -4.09 14.63
C TYR A 200 -1.88 -4.53 15.74
N GLY A 201 -1.69 -5.84 15.95
CA GLY A 201 -0.86 -6.38 17.02
C GLY A 201 0.58 -5.85 17.05
N PRO A 202 1.30 -5.78 15.92
CA PRO A 202 2.65 -5.21 15.86
C PRO A 202 2.72 -3.78 16.38
N TRP A 203 1.71 -2.97 16.05
CA TRP A 203 1.56 -1.60 16.54
C TRP A 203 1.31 -1.56 18.03
N LEU A 204 0.35 -2.36 18.50
CA LEU A 204 0.00 -2.42 19.93
C LEU A 204 1.21 -2.85 20.75
N VAL A 205 1.91 -3.91 20.35
CA VAL A 205 3.12 -4.39 21.05
C VAL A 205 4.22 -3.35 21.03
N THR A 206 4.48 -2.73 19.88
CA THR A 206 5.54 -1.71 19.76
C THR A 206 5.26 -0.49 20.62
N LEU A 207 4.02 0.01 20.58
CA LEU A 207 3.62 1.21 21.33
C LEU A 207 3.60 0.94 22.85
N THR A 208 3.07 -0.21 23.29
CA THR A 208 3.00 -0.55 24.71
C THR A 208 4.38 -0.86 25.29
N ALA A 209 5.19 -1.69 24.63
CA ALA A 209 6.55 -1.99 25.05
C ALA A 209 7.44 -0.74 25.03
N GLY A 210 7.29 0.09 23.98
CA GLY A 210 8.00 1.37 23.87
C GLY A 210 7.61 2.35 24.97
N ALA A 211 6.31 2.48 25.27
CA ALA A 211 5.83 3.33 26.38
C ALA A 211 6.35 2.82 27.74
N ALA A 212 6.34 1.50 27.95
CA ALA A 212 6.92 0.90 29.15
C ALA A 212 8.43 1.19 29.26
N LEU A 213 9.18 1.07 28.16
CA LEU A 213 10.60 1.42 28.10
C LEU A 213 10.84 2.89 28.43
N VAL A 214 10.08 3.82 27.84
CA VAL A 214 10.17 5.26 28.12
C VAL A 214 9.86 5.54 29.58
N ARG A 215 8.82 4.90 30.15
CA ARG A 215 8.47 5.03 31.56
C ARG A 215 9.58 4.50 32.47
N ALA A 216 10.15 3.31 32.20
CA ALA A 216 11.22 2.71 32.96
C ALA A 216 12.53 3.51 32.94
N ARG A 217 12.76 4.26 31.86
CA ARG A 217 13.92 5.14 31.70
C ARG A 217 13.66 6.58 32.12
N ARG A 218 12.45 6.87 32.63
CA ARG A 218 12.06 8.20 33.12
C ARG A 218 12.91 8.57 34.34
N ARG A 219 13.41 9.80 34.33
CA ARG A 219 14.21 10.38 35.42
C ARG A 219 13.56 11.67 35.92
N ASP A 220 13.96 12.14 37.07
CA ASP A 220 13.49 13.39 37.63
C ASP A 220 13.67 14.56 36.64
N GLY A 221 12.63 15.38 36.52
CA GLY A 221 12.60 16.51 35.61
C GLY A 221 12.21 16.20 34.13
N TRP A 222 11.91 14.94 33.78
CA TRP A 222 11.39 14.61 32.44
C TRP A 222 10.01 15.17 32.18
N ASP A 223 9.17 15.31 33.20
CA ASP A 223 7.80 15.83 33.09
C ASP A 223 7.73 17.25 32.53
N ARG A 224 8.81 18.02 32.66
CA ARG A 224 8.92 19.37 32.14
C ARG A 224 9.44 19.44 30.70
N ARG A 225 9.58 18.30 30.00
CA ARG A 225 10.19 18.22 28.68
C ARG A 225 9.29 17.52 27.66
N PRO A 226 8.19 18.18 27.22
CA PRO A 226 7.23 17.58 26.27
C PRO A 226 7.88 17.14 24.94
N LEU A 227 8.98 17.80 24.52
CA LEU A 227 9.74 17.41 23.32
C LEU A 227 10.27 15.99 23.35
N ARG A 228 10.62 15.45 24.54
CA ARG A 228 11.10 14.07 24.65
C ARG A 228 9.99 13.05 24.37
N TYR A 229 8.83 13.29 24.95
CA TYR A 229 7.66 12.43 24.73
C TYR A 229 7.17 12.52 23.28
N GLY A 230 7.17 13.71 22.70
CA GLY A 230 6.88 13.91 21.28
C GLY A 230 7.86 13.14 20.38
N LEU A 231 9.17 13.22 20.70
CA LEU A 231 10.19 12.49 19.94
C LEU A 231 10.04 10.96 20.13
N ALA A 232 9.77 10.50 21.36
CA ALA A 232 9.54 9.08 21.64
C ALA A 232 8.29 8.57 20.90
N ALA A 233 7.18 9.31 20.95
CA ALA A 233 5.93 8.95 20.27
C ALA A 233 6.13 8.87 18.74
N ALA A 234 6.75 9.89 18.15
CA ALA A 234 7.06 9.90 16.72
C ALA A 234 7.96 8.71 16.32
N ALA A 235 9.00 8.44 17.13
CA ALA A 235 9.91 7.33 16.92
C ALA A 235 9.20 5.98 17.00
N LEU A 236 8.32 5.78 17.99
CA LEU A 236 7.55 4.55 18.15
C LEU A 236 6.55 4.32 17.03
N LEU A 237 5.93 5.36 16.50
CA LEU A 237 5.09 5.27 15.30
C LEU A 237 5.91 4.79 14.09
N VAL A 238 7.10 5.32 13.90
CA VAL A 238 7.98 4.92 12.80
C VAL A 238 8.48 3.49 12.99
N VAL A 239 8.92 3.10 14.20
CA VAL A 239 9.33 1.71 14.51
C VAL A 239 8.18 0.74 14.31
N GLY A 240 6.96 1.10 14.74
CA GLY A 240 5.77 0.27 14.62
C GLY A 240 5.46 -0.09 13.16
N SER A 241 5.64 0.86 12.23
CA SER A 241 5.54 0.56 10.79
C SER A 241 6.56 -0.48 10.35
N GLY A 242 7.83 -0.32 10.74
CA GLY A 242 8.87 -1.29 10.39
C GLY A 242 8.59 -2.68 10.94
N VAL A 243 8.12 -2.78 12.21
CA VAL A 243 7.74 -4.07 12.83
C VAL A 243 6.55 -4.69 12.10
N SER A 244 5.53 -3.89 11.76
CA SER A 244 4.37 -4.35 10.98
C SER A 244 4.80 -4.88 9.62
N THR A 245 5.66 -4.14 8.90
CA THR A 245 6.18 -4.57 7.58
C THR A 245 6.96 -5.89 7.67
N VAL A 246 7.79 -6.08 8.71
CA VAL A 246 8.50 -7.36 8.94
C VAL A 246 7.52 -8.51 9.13
N LEU A 247 6.47 -8.31 9.94
CA LEU A 247 5.46 -9.36 10.17
C LEU A 247 4.71 -9.69 8.88
N GLN A 248 4.22 -8.68 8.16
CA GLN A 248 3.48 -8.88 6.90
C GLN A 248 4.35 -9.54 5.82
N MET A 249 5.63 -9.14 5.73
CA MET A 249 6.60 -9.82 4.87
C MET A 249 6.75 -11.30 5.25
N GLY A 250 6.83 -11.62 6.55
CA GLY A 250 6.92 -12.99 7.03
C GLY A 250 5.66 -13.82 6.69
N VAL A 251 4.48 -13.24 6.86
CA VAL A 251 3.19 -13.88 6.50
C VAL A 251 3.15 -14.18 4.99
N ALA A 252 3.45 -13.19 4.14
CA ALA A 252 3.43 -13.38 2.70
C ALA A 252 4.47 -14.40 2.21
N LEU A 253 5.71 -14.35 2.75
CA LEU A 253 6.76 -15.29 2.38
C LEU A 253 6.49 -16.72 2.84
N ALA A 254 5.68 -16.93 3.87
CA ALA A 254 5.28 -18.27 4.30
C ALA A 254 4.45 -18.99 3.23
N GLU A 255 3.72 -18.25 2.39
CA GLU A 255 2.89 -18.80 1.31
C GLU A 255 3.60 -18.75 -0.06
N THR A 256 4.28 -17.63 -0.37
CA THR A 256 4.93 -17.46 -1.69
C THR A 256 6.32 -18.10 -1.77
N GLY A 257 6.94 -18.42 -0.62
CA GLY A 257 8.35 -18.77 -0.56
C GLY A 257 9.29 -17.57 -0.75
N PRO A 258 10.61 -17.78 -0.67
CA PRO A 258 11.62 -16.73 -0.86
C PRO A 258 11.58 -16.15 -2.27
N THR A 259 11.58 -14.81 -2.37
CA THR A 259 11.56 -14.09 -3.65
C THR A 259 12.49 -12.87 -3.61
N PRO A 260 13.14 -12.50 -4.72
CA PRO A 260 13.92 -11.27 -4.80
C PRO A 260 13.11 -10.00 -4.52
N ALA A 261 11.81 -10.00 -4.79
CA ALA A 261 10.90 -8.89 -4.51
C ALA A 261 10.84 -8.54 -3.01
N ALA A 262 11.03 -9.52 -2.12
CA ALA A 262 11.11 -9.29 -0.68
C ALA A 262 12.29 -8.40 -0.24
N LEU A 263 13.32 -8.23 -1.06
CA LEU A 263 14.42 -7.30 -0.77
C LEU A 263 13.94 -5.85 -0.75
N VAL A 264 12.99 -5.49 -1.60
CA VAL A 264 12.37 -4.15 -1.60
C VAL A 264 11.61 -3.96 -0.29
N THR A 265 10.76 -4.91 0.08
CA THR A 265 10.04 -4.88 1.37
C THR A 265 11.00 -4.79 2.55
N ALA A 266 12.11 -5.53 2.52
CA ALA A 266 13.12 -5.47 3.58
C ALA A 266 13.72 -4.06 3.75
N VAL A 267 13.91 -3.30 2.66
CA VAL A 267 14.33 -1.89 2.75
C VAL A 267 13.25 -1.05 3.42
N TYR A 268 11.98 -1.23 3.04
CA TYR A 268 10.82 -0.54 3.64
C TYR A 268 10.61 -0.90 5.13
N ALA A 269 11.09 -2.06 5.57
CA ALA A 269 11.11 -2.45 6.98
C ALA A 269 12.31 -1.89 7.74
N VAL A 270 13.53 -2.06 7.21
CA VAL A 270 14.78 -1.72 7.89
C VAL A 270 14.95 -0.21 8.06
N VAL A 271 14.59 0.59 7.05
CA VAL A 271 14.71 2.05 7.11
C VAL A 271 13.91 2.63 8.30
N PRO A 272 12.61 2.34 8.47
CA PRO A 272 11.87 2.79 9.64
C PRO A 272 12.43 2.28 10.98
N LEU A 273 12.84 1.01 11.04
CA LEU A 273 13.42 0.45 12.26
C LEU A 273 14.70 1.18 12.69
N VAL A 274 15.58 1.48 11.74
CA VAL A 274 16.84 2.20 12.00
C VAL A 274 16.57 3.66 12.36
N CYS A 275 15.76 4.37 11.57
CA CYS A 275 15.45 5.78 11.78
C CYS A 275 14.67 5.99 13.09
N GLY A 276 13.61 5.23 13.30
CA GLY A 276 12.81 5.30 14.51
C GLY A 276 13.56 4.83 15.74
N GLY A 277 14.32 3.73 15.65
CA GLY A 277 15.17 3.24 16.74
C GLY A 277 16.24 4.25 17.15
N TRP A 278 16.86 4.95 16.19
CA TRP A 278 17.78 6.04 16.48
C TRP A 278 17.08 7.23 17.15
N ALA A 279 15.92 7.65 16.66
CA ALA A 279 15.14 8.74 17.24
C ALA A 279 14.65 8.38 18.67
N LEU A 280 14.22 7.15 18.90
CA LEU A 280 13.87 6.64 20.24
C LEU A 280 15.08 6.67 21.18
N ARG A 281 16.22 6.18 20.73
CA ARG A 281 17.48 6.27 21.49
C ARG A 281 17.82 7.71 21.87
N LEU A 282 17.59 8.65 20.96
CA LEU A 282 17.84 10.07 21.19
C LEU A 282 16.91 10.61 22.29
N SER A 283 15.62 10.24 22.30
CA SER A 283 14.67 10.64 23.33
C SER A 283 15.04 10.14 24.72
N LEU A 284 15.70 8.98 24.81
CA LEU A 284 16.10 8.32 26.07
C LEU A 284 17.43 8.80 26.66
N ARG A 285 18.16 9.71 25.99
CA ARG A 285 19.44 10.26 26.50
C ARG A 285 19.22 11.14 27.74
N ASP A 286 20.20 11.22 28.64
CA ASP A 286 20.14 12.04 29.85
C ASP A 286 19.92 13.52 29.55
N ALA A 287 20.63 14.05 28.57
CA ALA A 287 20.42 15.40 28.07
C ALA A 287 19.95 15.36 26.61
N LEU A 288 18.74 15.84 26.33
CA LEU A 288 18.27 16.03 24.97
C LEU A 288 18.91 17.31 24.43
N ARG A 289 19.99 17.14 23.69
CA ARG A 289 20.63 18.23 22.94
C ARG A 289 20.36 18.02 21.47
N LEU A 290 19.94 19.08 20.77
CA LEU A 290 19.72 19.08 19.33
C LEU A 290 20.77 19.95 18.62
N PRO A 291 22.06 19.54 18.61
CA PRO A 291 23.07 20.19 17.78
C PRO A 291 22.70 20.05 16.30
N VAL A 292 23.30 20.85 15.43
CA VAL A 292 22.99 20.86 13.98
C VAL A 292 23.03 19.45 13.38
N ARG A 293 24.00 18.62 13.74
CA ARG A 293 24.10 17.24 13.25
C ARG A 293 22.89 16.38 13.62
N THR A 294 22.38 16.52 14.84
CA THR A 294 21.17 15.79 15.30
C THR A 294 19.92 16.31 14.58
N ARG A 295 19.82 17.61 14.36
CA ARG A 295 18.71 18.20 13.59
C ARG A 295 18.70 17.71 12.15
N VAL A 296 19.84 17.72 11.49
CA VAL A 296 20.00 17.14 10.15
C VAL A 296 19.62 15.64 10.15
N GLY A 297 20.05 14.90 11.16
CA GLY A 297 19.65 13.49 11.31
C GLY A 297 18.14 13.31 11.46
N LEU A 298 17.45 14.16 12.22
CA LEU A 298 15.98 14.12 12.36
C LEU A 298 15.27 14.47 11.05
N VAL A 299 15.80 15.43 10.28
CA VAL A 299 15.27 15.75 8.95
C VAL A 299 15.42 14.55 8.02
N VAL A 300 16.61 13.96 7.96
CA VAL A 300 16.85 12.77 7.13
C VAL A 300 15.95 11.61 7.56
N ALA A 301 15.85 11.34 8.86
CA ALA A 301 14.99 10.28 9.37
C ALA A 301 13.50 10.53 9.05
N GLY A 302 13.04 11.78 9.18
CA GLY A 302 11.67 12.16 8.82
C GLY A 302 11.38 12.02 7.33
N LEU A 303 12.30 12.44 6.47
CA LEU A 303 12.15 12.29 5.02
C LEU A 303 12.18 10.81 4.59
N LEU A 304 13.09 10.01 5.14
CA LEU A 304 13.14 8.57 4.86
C LEU A 304 11.89 7.85 5.35
N ALA A 305 11.39 8.21 6.55
CA ALA A 305 10.14 7.66 7.07
C ALA A 305 8.94 8.08 6.20
N LEU A 306 8.95 9.30 5.65
CA LEU A 306 7.90 9.76 4.73
C LEU A 306 7.94 8.96 3.42
N VAL A 307 9.10 8.79 2.82
CA VAL A 307 9.27 8.01 1.57
C VAL A 307 8.87 6.54 1.74
N THR A 308 9.07 5.97 2.92
CA THR A 308 8.68 4.59 3.23
C THR A 308 7.27 4.47 3.83
N TRP A 309 6.46 5.55 3.80
CA TRP A 309 5.12 5.64 4.41
C TRP A 309 5.06 5.24 5.90
N ALA A 310 6.18 5.27 6.58
CA ALA A 310 6.27 4.84 7.95
C ALA A 310 5.75 5.90 8.95
N GLY A 311 5.06 5.45 10.01
CA GLY A 311 4.59 6.32 11.08
C GLY A 311 3.31 7.07 10.78
N PHE A 312 2.48 6.63 9.83
CA PHE A 312 1.18 7.23 9.47
C PHE A 312 1.26 8.74 9.21
N ILE A 313 2.29 9.20 8.52
CA ILE A 313 2.56 10.63 8.27
C ILE A 313 2.83 11.42 9.56
N ALA A 314 2.08 11.17 10.63
CA ALA A 314 2.25 11.85 11.92
C ALA A 314 3.67 11.68 12.50
N GLY A 315 4.24 10.47 12.42
CA GLY A 315 5.61 10.19 12.85
C GLY A 315 6.66 11.03 12.11
N PRO A 316 6.75 10.93 10.78
CA PRO A 316 7.67 11.75 9.98
C PRO A 316 7.50 13.24 10.18
N VAL A 317 6.28 13.75 10.12
CA VAL A 317 5.98 15.19 10.32
C VAL A 317 6.44 15.64 11.70
N ALA A 318 6.20 14.87 12.76
CA ALA A 318 6.69 15.17 14.09
C ALA A 318 8.23 15.18 14.16
N LEU A 319 8.94 14.26 13.49
CA LEU A 319 10.40 14.27 13.43
C LEU A 319 10.93 15.52 12.74
N LEU A 320 10.30 15.93 11.63
CA LEU A 320 10.66 17.16 10.91
C LEU A 320 10.41 18.43 11.75
N ALA A 321 9.25 18.51 12.40
CA ALA A 321 8.90 19.63 13.29
C ALA A 321 9.87 19.74 14.48
N LEU A 322 10.24 18.60 15.09
CA LEU A 322 11.21 18.56 16.19
C LEU A 322 12.60 18.98 15.75
N ALA A 323 13.01 18.67 14.53
CA ALA A 323 14.26 19.17 13.96
C ALA A 323 14.29 20.71 13.87
N GLY A 324 13.14 21.34 13.57
CA GLY A 324 12.97 22.81 13.51
C GLY A 324 12.83 23.51 14.85
N THR A 325 12.71 22.79 15.98
CA THR A 325 12.45 23.40 17.30
C THR A 325 13.51 24.42 17.69
N PRO A 326 13.13 25.67 18.08
CA PRO A 326 14.08 26.69 18.51
C PRO A 326 14.91 26.25 19.71
N ARG A 327 16.17 26.69 19.78
CA ARG A 327 17.13 26.28 20.85
C ARG A 327 16.61 26.58 22.26
N ARG A 328 15.84 27.67 22.44
CA ARG A 328 15.24 28.06 23.73
C ARG A 328 14.34 26.98 24.34
N PHE A 329 13.68 26.16 23.53
CA PHE A 329 12.81 25.07 24.02
C PHE A 329 13.55 23.75 24.28
N VAL A 330 14.82 23.66 23.86
CA VAL A 330 15.66 22.45 24.04
C VAL A 330 16.58 22.61 25.24
N ALA A 331 16.94 23.83 25.60
CA ALA A 331 17.91 24.15 26.66
C ALA A 331 17.29 24.30 28.05
N SER A 332 15.94 24.31 28.17
CA SER A 332 15.24 24.44 29.46
C SER A 332 15.06 23.11 30.21
#